data_958a5075f438c8afcd76691ead34fc1f
#
_entry.id   958a5075f438c8afcd76691ead34fc1f
#
_cell.length_a   1.000
_cell.length_b   1.000
_cell.length_c   1.000
_cell.angle_alpha   90.00
_cell.angle_beta   90.00
_cell.angle_gamma   90.00
#
_symmetry.space_group_name_H-M   'P 1'
#
loop_
_entity.id
_entity.type
_entity.pdbx_description
1 polymer ?
#
loop_
_entity_poly.entity_id
_entity_poly.type
_entity_poly.pdbx_seq_one_letter_code
_entity_poly.pdbx_strand_id
1 'polypeptide(L)'
;MKLVIAIIKPFKLDEVREALSGIGVAGMTVTEVKGFGRQKGQTEIYRGAEYSTNMVPKIKVEVACGTDLAPRVVEAIQQAANTGAIGDGKIFVLDIGQAVRIRTGETDETAL
;
A
#
# COMPACT_ATOMS: atom_id res chain seq x y z
N MET A 1 -14.53 9.66 -2.48
CA MET A 1 -13.20 9.31 -2.98
C MET A 1 -12.36 8.77 -1.84
N LYS A 2 -11.61 7.73 -2.11
CA LYS A 2 -10.77 7.09 -1.11
C LYS A 2 -9.33 6.95 -1.62
N LEU A 3 -8.39 7.06 -0.70
CA LEU A 3 -7.00 6.74 -0.97
C LEU A 3 -6.69 5.45 -0.25
N VAL A 4 -6.39 4.42 -1.00
CA VAL A 4 -6.01 3.13 -0.44
C VAL A 4 -4.49 3.05 -0.46
N ILE A 5 -3.90 2.89 0.71
CA ILE A 5 -2.46 2.79 0.87
C ILE A 5 -2.14 1.39 1.36
N ALA A 6 -1.26 0.70 0.68
CA ALA A 6 -0.86 -0.63 1.09
C ALA A 6 0.65 -0.70 1.24
N ILE A 7 1.11 -1.24 2.35
CA ILE A 7 2.53 -1.50 2.56
C ILE A 7 2.70 -3.00 2.41
N ILE A 8 3.45 -3.42 1.40
CA ILE A 8 3.54 -4.82 1.02
C ILE A 8 4.97 -5.29 0.91
N LYS A 9 5.16 -6.59 0.85
CA LYS A 9 6.47 -7.16 0.56
C LYS A 9 6.84 -6.84 -0.89
N PRO A 10 8.10 -6.51 -1.16
CA PRO A 10 8.49 -6.08 -2.50
C PRO A 10 8.20 -7.10 -3.59
N PHE A 11 8.36 -8.39 -3.31
CA PHE A 11 8.16 -9.40 -4.36
C PHE A 11 6.69 -9.62 -4.70
N LYS A 12 5.78 -8.97 -3.96
CA LYS A 12 4.35 -9.07 -4.27
C LYS A 12 3.85 -7.95 -5.16
N LEU A 13 4.71 -7.01 -5.52
CA LEU A 13 4.27 -5.85 -6.30
C LEU A 13 3.62 -6.24 -7.62
N ASP A 14 4.21 -7.16 -8.36
CA ASP A 14 3.64 -7.53 -9.67
C ASP A 14 2.27 -8.17 -9.52
N GLU A 15 2.10 -9.04 -8.54
CA GLU A 15 0.80 -9.66 -8.32
C GLU A 15 -0.26 -8.64 -7.92
N VAL A 16 0.12 -7.68 -7.08
CA VAL A 16 -0.81 -6.62 -6.67
C VAL A 16 -1.18 -5.76 -7.87
N ARG A 17 -0.20 -5.40 -8.70
CA ARG A 17 -0.46 -4.59 -9.87
C ARG A 17 -1.41 -5.29 -10.82
N GLU A 18 -1.20 -6.58 -11.04
CA GLU A 18 -2.08 -7.33 -11.94
C GLU A 18 -3.49 -7.44 -11.37
N ALA A 19 -3.60 -7.67 -10.07
CA ALA A 19 -4.91 -7.78 -9.44
C ALA A 19 -5.69 -6.46 -9.55
N LEU A 20 -5.00 -5.34 -9.37
CA LEU A 20 -5.66 -4.04 -9.48
C LEU A 20 -6.05 -3.73 -10.91
N SER A 21 -5.21 -4.07 -11.86
CA SER A 21 -5.53 -3.88 -13.27
C SER A 21 -6.77 -4.71 -13.63
N GLY A 22 -6.88 -5.90 -13.08
CA GLY A 22 -8.00 -6.78 -13.38
C GLY A 22 -9.35 -6.27 -12.90
N ILE A 23 -9.38 -5.34 -11.97
CA ILE A 23 -10.64 -4.76 -11.50
C ILE A 23 -10.83 -3.34 -11.98
N GLY A 24 -10.04 -2.92 -12.95
CA GLY A 24 -10.25 -1.62 -13.59
C GLY A 24 -9.50 -0.45 -12.98
N VAL A 25 -8.54 -0.70 -12.11
CA VAL A 25 -7.71 0.37 -11.59
C VAL A 25 -6.70 0.76 -12.65
N ALA A 26 -6.76 2.00 -13.11
CA ALA A 26 -5.94 2.45 -14.21
C ALA A 26 -4.57 2.98 -13.77
N GLY A 27 -4.44 3.39 -12.53
CA GLY A 27 -3.18 3.95 -12.10
C GLY A 27 -2.92 3.72 -10.63
N MET A 28 -1.67 3.65 -10.28
CA MET A 28 -1.24 3.57 -8.89
C MET A 28 0.11 4.23 -8.77
N THR A 29 0.43 4.66 -7.57
CA THR A 29 1.73 5.22 -7.26
C THR A 29 2.50 4.23 -6.40
N VAL A 30 3.75 4.03 -6.72
CA VAL A 30 4.59 3.05 -6.02
C VAL A 30 5.79 3.77 -5.45
N THR A 31 6.07 3.51 -4.18
CA THR A 31 7.21 4.10 -3.50
C THR A 31 7.97 2.99 -2.77
N GLU A 32 9.29 3.00 -2.91
CA GLU A 32 10.13 2.11 -2.13
C GLU A 32 10.30 2.71 -0.76
N VAL A 33 10.01 1.93 0.27
CA VAL A 33 10.06 2.39 1.64
C VAL A 33 10.77 1.35 2.49
N LYS A 34 11.06 1.72 3.71
CA LYS A 34 11.60 0.78 4.67
C LYS A 34 10.76 0.86 5.92
N GLY A 35 10.58 -0.26 6.56
CA GLY A 35 9.84 -0.27 7.79
C GLY A 35 10.39 -1.29 8.74
N PHE A 36 10.03 -1.13 9.99
CA PHE A 36 10.33 -2.19 10.91
C PHE A 36 9.10 -2.37 11.79
N GLY A 37 8.93 -3.57 12.27
CA GLY A 37 7.80 -3.84 13.10
C GLY A 37 8.22 -4.81 14.15
N ARG A 38 7.28 -5.11 15.03
CA ARG A 38 7.55 -6.07 16.00
C ARG A 38 7.62 -7.41 15.36
N GLN A 39 8.73 -8.11 15.56
CA GLN A 39 8.88 -9.40 15.07
C GLN A 39 9.15 -10.31 16.18
N LYS A 40 8.36 -11.36 16.26
CA LYS A 40 8.51 -12.25 17.26
C LYS A 40 9.84 -12.88 17.23
N GLY A 41 10.49 -13.01 18.30
CA GLY A 41 11.79 -13.58 18.37
C GLY A 41 12.94 -12.69 18.04
N GLN A 42 12.67 -11.45 17.68
CA GLN A 42 13.70 -10.62 17.36
C GLN A 42 14.17 -9.99 18.54
N THR A 43 15.22 -9.92 18.85
CA THR A 43 15.55 -9.40 20.02
C THR A 43 16.35 -8.49 20.08
N GLU A 44 16.64 -7.92 20.41
CA GLU A 44 17.29 -7.19 20.51
C GLU A 44 17.91 -6.71 21.20
N ILE A 45 18.40 -6.12 21.45
CA ILE A 45 18.87 -5.53 21.84
C ILE A 45 19.68 -5.37 22.74
N TYR A 46 20.34 -4.93 23.10
CA TYR A 46 21.01 -4.74 23.94
C TYR A 46 21.87 -3.85 23.83
N ARG A 47 22.36 -3.41 24.22
CA ARG A 47 23.22 -2.56 24.09
C ARG A 47 22.81 -1.61 23.39
N GLY A 48 22.04 -1.19 23.55
CA GLY A 48 21.56 -0.18 22.96
C GLY A 48 21.63 -0.06 21.66
N ALA A 49 22.11 -0.01 21.10
CA ALA A 49 22.16 0.25 19.95
C ALA A 49 21.83 -0.52 19.02
N GLU A 50 21.95 -1.01 18.95
CA GLU A 50 21.82 -1.63 18.05
C GLU A 50 20.89 -1.94 17.55
N TYR A 51 20.44 -1.76 17.52
CA TYR A 51 19.61 -2.08 17.00
C TYR A 51 19.00 -1.86 16.21
N SER A 52 19.01 -1.83 15.82
CA SER A 52 18.57 -1.59 15.26
C SER A 52 18.00 -1.82 14.54
N THR A 53 17.90 -1.92 14.09
CA THR A 53 17.36 -1.93 13.46
C THR A 53 17.10 -2.60 12.45
N ASN A 54 16.43 -3.13 12.21
CA ASN A 54 16.03 -3.88 11.27
C ASN A 54 15.08 -3.20 10.41
N MET A 55 15.51 -2.32 9.58
CA MET A 55 14.69 -1.64 8.62
C MET A 55 14.60 -2.51 7.38
N VAL A 56 13.44 -3.04 7.15
CA VAL A 56 13.22 -4.01 6.10
C VAL A 56 12.63 -3.30 4.87
N PRO A 57 13.10 -3.59 3.67
CA PRO A 57 12.52 -3.00 2.47
C PRO A 57 11.06 -3.40 2.30
N LYS A 58 10.25 -2.43 1.92
CA LYS A 58 8.83 -2.63 1.65
C LYS A 58 8.46 -1.77 0.46
N ILE A 59 7.28 -2.02 -0.08
CA ILE A 59 6.73 -1.18 -1.15
C ILE A 59 5.45 -0.55 -0.63
N LYS A 60 5.31 0.74 -0.87
CA LYS A 60 4.06 1.44 -0.59
C LYS A 60 3.33 1.64 -1.91
N VAL A 61 2.13 1.13 -1.99
CA VAL A 61 1.26 1.28 -3.15
C VAL A 61 0.12 2.21 -2.75
N GLU A 62 -0.15 3.21 -3.58
CA GLU A 62 -1.24 4.14 -3.32
C GLU A 62 -2.18 4.16 -4.50
N VAL A 63 -3.48 4.00 -4.23
CA VAL A 63 -4.52 4.00 -5.26
C VAL A 63 -5.60 4.97 -4.82
N ALA A 64 -5.85 5.98 -5.64
CA ALA A 64 -6.96 6.89 -5.44
C ALA A 64 -8.12 6.39 -6.28
N CYS A 65 -9.28 6.21 -5.67
CA CYS A 65 -10.42 5.63 -6.38
C CYS A 65 -11.72 6.17 -5.83
N GLY A 66 -12.79 5.91 -6.56
CA GLY A 66 -14.12 6.25 -6.08
C GLY A 66 -14.48 5.40 -4.87
N THR A 67 -15.37 5.94 -4.07
CA THR A 67 -15.78 5.28 -2.83
C THR A 67 -16.32 3.88 -3.09
N ASP A 68 -17.06 3.71 -4.16
CA ASP A 68 -17.69 2.42 -4.46
C ASP A 68 -16.69 1.35 -4.85
N LEU A 69 -15.57 1.74 -5.43
CA LEU A 69 -14.55 0.79 -5.86
C LEU A 69 -13.61 0.40 -4.73
N ALA A 70 -13.48 1.24 -3.72
CA ALA A 70 -12.50 1.04 -2.66
C ALA A 70 -12.55 -0.34 -2.02
N PRO A 71 -13.72 -0.90 -1.67
CA PRO A 71 -13.75 -2.24 -1.06
C PRO A 71 -13.13 -3.30 -1.96
N ARG A 72 -13.34 -3.19 -3.28
CA ARG A 72 -12.76 -4.16 -4.21
C ARG A 72 -11.26 -3.98 -4.33
N VAL A 73 -10.79 -2.74 -4.26
CA VAL A 73 -9.36 -2.46 -4.27
C VAL A 73 -8.69 -3.10 -3.04
N VAL A 74 -9.30 -2.91 -1.87
CA VAL A 74 -8.77 -3.48 -0.63
C VAL A 74 -8.71 -5.00 -0.73
N GLU A 75 -9.79 -5.61 -1.20
CA GLU A 75 -9.85 -7.07 -1.31
C GLU A 75 -8.80 -7.58 -2.30
N ALA A 76 -8.67 -6.93 -3.43
CA ALA A 76 -7.71 -7.36 -4.44
C ALA A 76 -6.28 -7.31 -3.90
N ILE A 77 -5.94 -6.23 -3.21
CA ILE A 77 -4.61 -6.10 -2.64
C ILE A 77 -4.38 -7.14 -1.55
N GLN A 78 -5.37 -7.31 -0.68
CA GLN A 78 -5.23 -8.23 0.44
C GLN A 78 -5.00 -9.66 -0.05
N GLN A 79 -5.72 -10.07 -1.07
CA GLN A 79 -5.56 -11.42 -1.60
C GLN A 79 -4.24 -11.58 -2.34
N ALA A 80 -3.86 -10.58 -3.13
CA ALA A 80 -2.64 -10.69 -3.93
C ALA A 80 -1.38 -10.60 -3.07
N ALA A 81 -1.41 -9.82 -2.00
CA ALA A 81 -0.22 -9.57 -1.19
C ALA A 81 -0.07 -10.56 -0.03
N ASN A 82 -1.08 -11.34 0.25
CA ASN A 82 -1.09 -12.21 1.42
C ASN A 82 -0.19 -13.43 1.21
N THR A 83 0.73 -13.68 2.13
CA THR A 83 1.50 -14.91 2.17
C THR A 83 1.19 -15.71 3.42
N GLY A 84 0.47 -15.13 4.37
CA GLY A 84 0.18 -15.76 5.65
C GLY A 84 1.30 -15.65 6.65
N ALA A 85 2.34 -14.90 6.31
CA ALA A 85 3.51 -14.79 7.17
C ALA A 85 3.63 -13.40 7.76
N ILE A 86 4.41 -13.31 8.82
CA ILE A 86 4.70 -12.02 9.43
C ILE A 86 5.37 -11.13 8.40
N GLY A 87 5.00 -9.88 8.38
CA GLY A 87 5.57 -8.92 7.44
C GLY A 87 4.77 -8.70 6.18
N ASP A 88 3.61 -9.34 6.07
CA ASP A 88 2.76 -9.14 4.89
C ASP A 88 2.30 -7.70 4.70
N GLY A 89 2.26 -6.94 5.78
CA GLY A 89 1.94 -5.52 5.68
C GLY A 89 0.51 -5.21 6.05
N LYS A 90 0.12 -3.99 5.72
CA LYS A 90 -1.21 -3.48 6.10
C LYS A 90 -1.76 -2.61 4.99
N ILE A 91 -3.06 -2.46 5.02
CA ILE A 91 -3.78 -1.61 4.09
C ILE A 91 -4.51 -0.56 4.90
N PHE A 92 -4.41 0.69 4.46
CA PHE A 92 -5.10 1.81 5.11
C PHE A 92 -6.00 2.46 4.08
N VAL A 93 -7.19 2.87 4.50
CA VAL A 93 -8.12 3.56 3.61
C VAL A 93 -8.42 4.91 4.23
N LEU A 94 -8.17 5.96 3.46
CA LEU A 94 -8.38 7.32 3.92
C LEU A 94 -9.37 8.02 3.00
N ASP A 95 -10.06 8.99 3.55
CA ASP A 95 -10.94 9.83 2.74
C ASP A 95 -10.11 10.87 2.02
N ILE A 96 -10.43 11.09 0.74
CA ILE A 96 -9.84 12.16 -0.04
C ILE A 96 -10.81 13.32 -0.04
N GLY A 97 -10.36 14.47 0.45
CA GLY A 97 -11.21 15.64 0.49
C GLY A 97 -11.37 16.32 -0.85
N GLN A 98 -10.35 16.24 -1.69
CA GLN A 98 -10.39 16.88 -2.99
C GLN A 98 -9.31 16.26 -3.87
N ALA A 99 -9.60 16.13 -5.15
CA ALA A 99 -8.62 15.68 -6.13
C ALA A 99 -8.68 16.64 -7.31
N VAL A 100 -7.52 16.96 -7.90
CA VAL A 100 -7.44 17.83 -9.08
C VAL A 100 -6.46 17.21 -10.04
N ARG A 101 -6.87 17.03 -11.27
CA ARG A 101 -5.97 16.55 -12.31
C ARG A 101 -5.16 17.75 -12.84
N ILE A 102 -3.86 17.66 -12.72
CA ILE A 102 -3.00 18.80 -13.02
C ILE A 102 -3.15 19.25 -14.47
N ARG A 103 -3.17 18.30 -15.41
CA ARG A 103 -3.19 18.64 -16.82
C ARG A 103 -4.48 19.34 -17.24
N THR A 104 -5.61 18.91 -16.72
CA THR A 104 -6.91 19.37 -17.21
C THR A 104 -7.65 20.27 -16.25
N GLY A 105 -7.29 20.28 -14.98
CA GLY A 105 -8.04 21.00 -13.96
C GLY A 105 -9.33 20.32 -13.54
N GLU A 106 -9.61 19.12 -14.05
CA GLU A 106 -10.77 18.37 -13.60
C GLU A 106 -10.67 18.07 -12.13
N THR A 107 -11.82 18.01 -11.46
CA THR A 107 -11.82 17.88 -10.01
C THR A 107 -12.56 16.63 -9.58
N ASP A 108 -12.17 16.14 -8.41
CA ASP A 108 -12.82 15.06 -7.70
C ASP A 108 -12.93 13.78 -8.54
N GLU A 109 -14.08 13.18 -8.63
CA GLU A 109 -14.19 11.87 -9.28
C GLU A 109 -13.74 11.91 -10.75
N THR A 110 -13.97 13.00 -11.43
CA THR A 110 -13.53 13.10 -12.83
C THR A 110 -12.02 13.27 -12.93
N ALA A 111 -11.35 13.60 -11.85
CA ALA A 111 -9.90 13.73 -11.81
C ALA A 111 -9.20 12.39 -11.60
N LEU A 112 -9.92 11.38 -11.20
CA LEU A 112 -9.32 10.08 -10.84
C LEU A 112 -9.07 9.16 -12.01
#